data_2c1c42fe6b671993e754e8ff8fd2acc7
#
_entry.id   2c1c42fe6b671993e754e8ff8fd2acc7
#
_cell.length_a   1.000
_cell.length_b   1.000
_cell.length_c   1.000
_cell.angle_alpha   90.00
_cell.angle_beta   90.00
_cell.angle_gamma   90.00
#
_symmetry.space_group_name_H-M   'P 1'
#
loop_
_entity.id
_entity.type
_entity.pdbx_description
1 polymer ?
#
loop_
_entity_poly.entity_id
_entity_poly.type
_entity_poly.pdbx_seq_one_letter_code
_entity_poly.pdbx_strand_id
1 'polypeptide(L)'
;MRRYETIFILRPDLGESIQKDAIRRFEGIVRSSAGEMIETDEWGFRELAYHIKGERRGFYVRLDYGGNGATMNEIERNLKLSDSVLRYLSVLVDSDIDPATVRAELEAHRRRSAEARAAAEAARTAAEAARAAAAAAAAEALDVSQASLAEDASPESESEQEASSEAADSAVPDGEDDEQS
;
A
#
# COMPACT_ATOMS: atom_id res chain seq x y z
N MET A 1 15.11 -23.17 23.60
CA MET A 1 14.96 -21.76 24.06
C MET A 1 13.50 -21.34 24.00
N ARG A 2 13.10 -20.29 24.73
CA ARG A 2 11.77 -19.68 24.58
C ARG A 2 11.80 -18.66 23.46
N ARG A 3 10.72 -18.56 22.68
CA ARG A 3 10.54 -17.55 21.64
C ARG A 3 9.69 -16.41 22.16
N TYR A 4 10.19 -15.20 22.03
CA TYR A 4 9.52 -13.97 22.41
C TYR A 4 9.35 -13.07 21.22
N GLU A 5 8.23 -12.39 21.19
CA GLU A 5 7.95 -11.30 20.26
C GLU A 5 7.77 -10.00 21.04
N THR A 6 8.56 -9.00 20.73
CA THR A 6 8.44 -7.68 21.34
C THR A 6 8.14 -6.64 20.26
N ILE A 7 6.96 -6.03 20.36
CA ILE A 7 6.58 -4.90 19.51
C ILE A 7 6.79 -3.63 20.31
N PHE A 8 7.47 -2.66 19.71
CA PHE A 8 7.60 -1.33 20.30
C PHE A 8 7.39 -0.23 19.28
N ILE A 9 7.02 0.95 19.78
CA ILE A 9 6.68 2.10 18.98
C ILE A 9 7.68 3.20 19.31
N LEU A 10 8.45 3.63 18.32
CA LEU A 10 9.35 4.76 18.42
C LEU A 10 8.61 6.07 18.13
N ARG A 11 9.10 7.17 18.70
CA ARG A 11 8.60 8.52 18.45
C ARG A 11 8.75 8.88 16.97
N PRO A 12 7.79 9.64 16.40
CA PRO A 12 7.81 10.01 14.98
C PRO A 12 8.81 11.13 14.66
N ASP A 13 9.23 11.91 15.65
CA ASP A 13 10.16 13.03 15.53
C ASP A 13 11.64 12.62 15.42
N LEU A 14 11.91 11.31 15.59
CA LEU A 14 13.26 10.77 15.44
C LEU A 14 13.63 10.67 13.95
N GLY A 15 14.83 11.17 13.61
CA GLY A 15 15.39 10.95 12.29
C GLY A 15 15.69 9.46 12.03
N GLU A 16 15.72 9.06 10.78
CA GLU A 16 15.93 7.66 10.35
C GLU A 16 17.20 7.03 10.95
N SER A 17 18.29 7.81 11.05
CA SER A 17 19.53 7.35 11.68
C SER A 17 19.31 6.98 13.16
N ILE A 18 18.63 7.82 13.91
CA ILE A 18 18.36 7.60 15.34
C ILE A 18 17.40 6.40 15.52
N GLN A 19 16.43 6.22 14.63
CA GLN A 19 15.54 5.05 14.64
C GLN A 19 16.33 3.76 14.45
N LYS A 20 17.20 3.72 13.45
CA LYS A 20 18.07 2.56 13.18
C LYS A 20 19.04 2.26 14.32
N ASP A 21 19.60 3.31 14.94
CA ASP A 21 20.49 3.14 16.09
C ASP A 21 19.74 2.61 17.32
N ALA A 22 18.50 3.06 17.55
CA ALA A 22 17.64 2.53 18.59
C ALA A 22 17.34 1.04 18.38
N ILE A 23 17.00 0.65 17.15
CA ILE A 23 16.74 -0.75 16.79
C ILE A 23 17.98 -1.61 17.05
N ARG A 24 19.13 -1.20 16.51
CA ARG A 24 20.42 -1.91 16.72
C ARG A 24 20.78 -2.04 18.19
N ARG A 25 20.49 -1.02 18.98
CA ARG A 25 20.71 -1.05 20.45
C ARG A 25 19.87 -2.15 21.09
N PHE A 26 18.59 -2.26 20.78
CA PHE A 26 17.72 -3.30 21.33
C PHE A 26 18.11 -4.70 20.86
N GLU A 27 18.49 -4.87 19.60
CA GLU A 27 19.09 -6.12 19.10
C GLU A 27 20.38 -6.49 19.85
N GLY A 28 21.22 -5.51 20.13
CA GLY A 28 22.45 -5.69 20.92
C GLY A 28 22.16 -6.17 22.33
N ILE A 29 21.08 -5.69 22.96
CA ILE A 29 20.65 -6.12 24.29
C ILE A 29 20.21 -7.59 24.26
N VAL A 30 19.46 -8.03 23.24
CA VAL A 30 19.11 -9.45 23.07
C VAL A 30 20.38 -10.30 23.07
N ARG A 31 21.34 -9.95 22.21
CA ARG A 31 22.59 -10.73 22.06
C ARG A 31 23.43 -10.74 23.35
N SER A 32 23.54 -9.60 24.04
CA SER A 32 24.30 -9.49 25.29
C SER A 32 23.65 -10.23 26.46
N SER A 33 22.34 -10.48 26.40
CA SER A 33 21.57 -11.20 27.43
C SER A 33 21.40 -12.70 27.12
N ALA A 34 22.34 -13.29 26.38
CA ALA A 34 22.31 -14.69 25.94
C ALA A 34 21.03 -15.06 25.15
N GLY A 35 20.48 -14.08 24.44
CA GLY A 35 19.41 -14.29 23.47
C GLY A 35 19.95 -14.36 22.05
N GLU A 36 19.14 -14.87 21.14
CA GLU A 36 19.43 -14.98 19.73
C GLU A 36 18.33 -14.32 18.89
N MET A 37 18.71 -13.37 18.02
CA MET A 37 17.76 -12.69 17.13
C MET A 37 17.29 -13.66 16.05
N ILE A 38 16.00 -13.76 15.89
CA ILE A 38 15.36 -14.51 14.80
C ILE A 38 15.04 -13.55 13.67
N GLU A 39 14.31 -12.48 13.96
CA GLU A 39 13.87 -11.51 12.97
C GLU A 39 13.71 -10.12 13.56
N THR A 40 14.04 -9.10 12.76
CA THR A 40 13.63 -7.70 12.99
C THR A 40 12.75 -7.28 11.84
N ASP A 41 11.56 -6.79 12.15
CA ASP A 41 10.57 -6.38 11.16
C ASP A 41 10.15 -4.93 11.44
N GLU A 42 10.47 -4.03 10.52
CA GLU A 42 10.14 -2.62 10.58
C GLU A 42 8.83 -2.37 9.84
N TRP A 43 7.74 -2.17 10.59
CA TRP A 43 6.43 -1.91 10.00
C TRP A 43 6.26 -0.46 9.53
N GLY A 44 7.20 0.40 9.89
CA GLY A 44 7.19 1.80 9.50
C GLY A 44 6.22 2.66 10.30
N PHE A 45 5.95 3.85 9.77
CA PHE A 45 5.04 4.81 10.40
C PHE A 45 3.58 4.38 10.26
N ARG A 46 2.88 4.35 11.41
CA ARG A 46 1.44 4.07 11.47
C ARG A 46 0.74 5.06 12.39
N GLU A 47 -0.52 5.30 12.13
CA GLU A 47 -1.38 6.07 13.02
C GLU A 47 -1.71 5.26 14.29
N LEU A 48 -1.74 5.95 15.42
CA LEU A 48 -2.10 5.37 16.70
C LEU A 48 -3.62 5.47 16.89
N ALA A 49 -4.24 4.45 17.43
CA ALA A 49 -5.68 4.45 17.73
C ALA A 49 -6.09 5.56 18.72
N TYR A 50 -5.16 6.00 19.56
CA TYR A 50 -5.29 7.14 20.48
C TYR A 50 -3.91 7.77 20.70
N HIS A 51 -3.90 9.02 21.17
CA HIS A 51 -2.66 9.73 21.42
C HIS A 51 -1.84 9.08 22.54
N ILE A 52 -0.57 8.82 22.27
CA ILE A 52 0.38 8.31 23.27
C ILE A 52 1.48 9.38 23.47
N LYS A 53 1.61 9.89 24.68
CA LYS A 53 2.56 10.98 25.00
C LYS A 53 2.42 12.21 24.06
N GLY A 54 1.18 12.50 23.59
CA GLY A 54 0.90 13.60 22.67
C GLY A 54 1.04 13.28 21.19
N GLU A 55 1.61 12.15 20.84
CA GLU A 55 1.84 11.72 19.46
C GLU A 55 0.60 11.03 18.85
N ARG A 56 0.32 11.30 17.57
CA ARG A 56 -0.75 10.67 16.77
C ARG A 56 -0.24 9.54 15.91
N ARG A 57 1.06 9.48 15.66
CA ARG A 57 1.74 8.50 14.80
C ARG A 57 2.94 7.95 15.54
N GLY A 58 3.40 6.77 15.15
CA GLY A 58 4.62 6.18 15.67
C GLY A 58 5.26 5.25 14.66
N PHE A 59 6.54 5.01 14.80
CA PHE A 59 7.28 4.05 14.00
C PHE A 59 7.26 2.70 14.71
N TYR A 60 6.61 1.72 14.10
CA TYR A 60 6.42 0.38 14.68
C TYR A 60 7.56 -0.55 14.27
N VAL A 61 8.07 -1.27 15.26
CA VAL A 61 9.11 -2.29 15.08
C VAL A 61 8.72 -3.53 15.88
N ARG A 62 8.93 -4.68 15.27
CA ARG A 62 8.78 -5.99 15.90
C ARG A 62 10.15 -6.67 15.96
N LEU A 63 10.53 -7.13 17.15
CA LEU A 63 11.67 -8.00 17.36
C LEU A 63 11.16 -9.40 17.71
N ASP A 64 11.63 -10.39 16.98
CA ASP A 64 11.41 -11.81 17.23
C ASP A 64 12.74 -12.44 17.63
N TYR A 65 12.79 -13.05 18.80
CA TYR A 65 14.04 -13.56 19.36
C TYR A 65 13.83 -14.79 20.26
N GLY A 66 14.85 -15.64 20.27
CA GLY A 66 15.00 -16.73 21.24
C GLY A 66 15.74 -16.23 22.47
N GLY A 67 15.30 -16.67 23.65
CA GLY A 67 15.96 -16.29 24.89
C GLY A 67 15.37 -16.97 26.12
N ASN A 68 15.70 -16.41 27.27
CA ASN A 68 15.11 -16.78 28.55
C ASN A 68 14.33 -15.60 29.15
N GLY A 69 13.71 -15.78 30.31
CA GLY A 69 12.97 -14.72 30.99
C GLY A 69 13.85 -13.51 31.39
N ALA A 70 15.14 -13.72 31.66
CA ALA A 70 16.07 -12.63 31.97
C ALA A 70 16.35 -11.77 30.73
N THR A 71 16.48 -12.38 29.56
CA THR A 71 16.62 -11.67 28.27
C THR A 71 15.42 -10.77 28.01
N MET A 72 14.20 -11.28 28.15
CA MET A 72 12.97 -10.51 27.99
C MET A 72 12.90 -9.34 28.99
N ASN A 73 13.15 -9.60 30.27
CA ASN A 73 13.12 -8.57 31.31
C ASN A 73 14.14 -7.45 31.04
N GLU A 74 15.32 -7.79 30.55
CA GLU A 74 16.37 -6.79 30.25
C GLU A 74 15.98 -5.90 29.05
N ILE A 75 15.36 -6.48 28.00
CA ILE A 75 14.82 -5.72 26.89
C ILE A 75 13.72 -4.78 27.37
N GLU A 76 12.74 -5.28 28.13
CA GLU A 76 11.65 -4.45 28.65
C GLU A 76 12.14 -3.34 29.55
N ARG A 77 13.15 -3.61 30.40
CA ARG A 77 13.78 -2.60 31.22
C ARG A 77 14.37 -1.47 30.39
N ASN A 78 15.09 -1.81 29.33
CA ASN A 78 15.70 -0.83 28.45
C ASN A 78 14.66 -0.06 27.60
N LEU A 79 13.63 -0.74 27.10
CA LEU A 79 12.51 -0.10 26.40
C LEU A 79 11.78 0.92 27.30
N LYS A 80 11.55 0.55 28.57
CA LYS A 80 10.89 1.41 29.54
C LYS A 80 11.73 2.66 29.90
N LEU A 81 13.05 2.53 29.93
CA LEU A 81 13.98 3.61 30.23
C LEU A 81 14.29 4.51 29.04
N SER A 82 13.92 4.08 27.83
CA SER A 82 14.20 4.84 26.61
C SER A 82 13.14 5.89 26.35
N ASP A 83 13.55 7.16 26.27
CA ASP A 83 12.67 8.28 25.94
C ASP A 83 12.19 8.25 24.49
N SER A 84 12.93 7.55 23.60
CA SER A 84 12.57 7.34 22.21
C SER A 84 11.39 6.38 22.01
N VAL A 85 11.03 5.61 23.05
CA VAL A 85 9.96 4.61 23.00
C VAL A 85 8.66 5.17 23.57
N LEU A 86 7.62 5.16 22.75
CA LEU A 86 6.27 5.56 23.19
C LEU A 86 5.60 4.46 24.00
N ARG A 87 5.65 3.23 23.48
CA ARG A 87 5.02 2.05 24.07
C ARG A 87 5.69 0.78 23.58
N TYR A 88 5.57 -0.29 24.36
CA TYR A 88 6.02 -1.63 23.97
C TYR A 88 5.08 -2.70 24.54
N LEU A 89 5.18 -3.89 23.96
CA LEU A 89 4.50 -5.10 24.38
C LEU A 89 5.39 -6.30 24.07
N SER A 90 5.65 -7.16 25.06
CA SER A 90 6.37 -8.42 24.86
C SER A 90 5.44 -9.59 25.10
N VAL A 91 5.52 -10.60 24.25
CA VAL A 91 4.69 -11.80 24.31
C VAL A 91 5.58 -13.05 24.21
N LEU A 92 5.30 -14.06 24.99
CA LEU A 92 5.85 -15.40 24.83
C LEU A 92 5.08 -16.10 23.70
N VAL A 93 5.76 -16.42 22.61
CA VAL A 93 5.16 -17.09 21.44
C VAL A 93 5.24 -18.60 21.57
N ASP A 94 6.43 -19.10 21.98
CA ASP A 94 6.67 -20.51 22.14
C ASP A 94 7.62 -20.76 23.33
N SER A 95 7.43 -21.88 24.01
CA SER A 95 8.21 -22.23 25.21
C SER A 95 9.45 -23.07 24.94
N ASP A 96 9.52 -23.72 23.77
CA ASP A 96 10.65 -24.59 23.43
C ASP A 96 10.94 -24.57 21.92
N ILE A 97 11.91 -23.75 21.52
CA ILE A 97 12.33 -23.62 20.13
C ILE A 97 13.84 -23.79 19.97
N ASP A 98 14.23 -24.18 18.76
CA ASP A 98 15.57 -23.94 18.21
C ASP A 98 15.51 -22.69 17.30
N PRO A 99 16.18 -21.58 17.68
CA PRO A 99 16.13 -20.33 16.90
C PRO A 99 16.62 -20.47 15.46
N ALA A 100 17.56 -21.40 15.22
CA ALA A 100 18.09 -21.62 13.87
C ALA A 100 17.03 -22.24 12.94
N THR A 101 16.29 -23.20 13.46
CA THR A 101 15.18 -23.85 12.72
C THR A 101 14.08 -22.85 12.40
N VAL A 102 13.64 -22.06 13.39
CA VAL A 102 12.60 -21.04 13.19
C VAL A 102 13.03 -20.00 12.16
N ARG A 103 14.29 -19.56 12.18
CA ARG A 103 14.85 -18.62 11.20
C ARG A 103 14.81 -19.20 9.79
N ALA A 104 15.23 -20.45 9.63
CA ALA A 104 15.21 -21.13 8.33
C ALA A 104 13.78 -21.28 7.79
N GLU A 105 12.81 -21.59 8.63
CA GLU A 105 11.39 -21.66 8.26
C GLU A 105 10.83 -20.30 7.82
N LEU A 106 11.16 -19.24 8.55
CA LEU A 106 10.76 -17.86 8.20
C LEU A 106 11.34 -17.41 6.87
N GLU A 107 12.62 -17.69 6.62
CA GLU A 107 13.27 -17.40 5.34
C GLU A 107 12.62 -18.17 4.19
N ALA A 108 12.34 -19.45 4.38
CA ALA A 108 11.66 -20.27 3.39
C ALA A 108 10.22 -19.76 3.11
N HIS A 109 9.51 -19.32 4.14
CA HIS A 109 8.20 -18.71 3.98
C HIS A 109 8.25 -17.38 3.24
N ARG A 110 9.22 -16.52 3.58
CA ARG A 110 9.43 -15.24 2.88
C ARG A 110 9.74 -15.44 1.40
N ARG A 111 10.63 -16.38 1.07
CA ARG A 111 10.95 -16.71 -0.33
C ARG A 111 9.70 -17.15 -1.09
N ARG A 112 8.94 -18.08 -0.54
CA ARG A 112 7.68 -18.55 -1.17
C ARG A 112 6.66 -17.42 -1.34
N SER A 113 6.51 -16.54 -0.36
CA SER A 113 5.58 -15.42 -0.45
C SER A 113 6.06 -14.34 -1.44
N ALA A 114 7.36 -14.10 -1.55
CA ALA A 114 7.94 -13.20 -2.55
C ALA A 114 7.77 -13.75 -3.97
N GLU A 115 8.02 -15.03 -4.18
CA GLU A 115 7.79 -15.72 -5.45
C GLU A 115 6.31 -15.67 -5.87
N ALA A 116 5.40 -15.92 -4.93
CA ALA A 116 3.96 -15.84 -5.18
C ALA A 116 3.50 -14.42 -5.54
N ARG A 117 4.05 -13.38 -4.88
CA ARG A 117 3.77 -11.98 -5.21
C ARG A 117 4.31 -11.60 -6.58
N ALA A 118 5.53 -11.98 -6.89
CA ALA A 118 6.13 -11.73 -8.20
C ALA A 118 5.35 -12.42 -9.33
N ALA A 119 4.91 -13.67 -9.12
CA ALA A 119 4.08 -14.39 -10.07
C ALA A 119 2.69 -13.72 -10.26
N ALA A 120 2.07 -13.26 -9.17
CA ALA A 120 0.79 -12.55 -9.23
C ALA A 120 0.92 -11.19 -9.94
N GLU A 121 2.00 -10.46 -9.73
CA GLU A 121 2.28 -9.20 -10.41
C GLU A 121 2.53 -9.42 -11.91
N ALA A 122 3.34 -10.41 -12.26
CA ALA A 122 3.56 -10.79 -13.67
C ALA A 122 2.25 -11.20 -14.36
N ALA A 123 1.39 -11.94 -13.68
CA ALA A 123 0.08 -12.32 -14.23
C ALA A 123 -0.84 -11.09 -14.43
N ARG A 124 -0.80 -10.11 -13.51
CA ARG A 124 -1.57 -8.86 -13.65
C ARG A 124 -1.09 -8.02 -14.82
N THR A 125 0.22 -7.85 -14.97
CA THR A 125 0.80 -7.09 -16.10
C THR A 125 0.51 -7.78 -17.44
N ALA A 126 0.60 -9.10 -17.50
CA ALA A 126 0.24 -9.86 -18.69
C ALA A 126 -1.26 -9.74 -19.04
N ALA A 127 -2.14 -9.79 -18.05
CA ALA A 127 -3.58 -9.61 -18.24
C ALA A 127 -3.93 -8.19 -18.70
N GLU A 128 -3.23 -7.17 -18.17
CA GLU A 128 -3.40 -5.78 -18.59
C GLU A 128 -2.93 -5.56 -20.02
N ALA A 129 -1.78 -6.11 -20.39
CA ALA A 129 -1.26 -6.07 -21.76
C ALA A 129 -2.22 -6.77 -22.74
N ALA A 130 -2.76 -7.94 -22.37
CA ALA A 130 -3.74 -8.66 -23.18
C ALA A 130 -5.05 -7.86 -23.36
N ARG A 131 -5.51 -7.18 -22.30
CA ARG A 131 -6.69 -6.30 -22.40
C ARG A 131 -6.43 -5.09 -23.30
N ALA A 132 -5.26 -4.47 -23.20
CA ALA A 132 -4.88 -3.36 -24.06
C ALA A 132 -4.79 -3.79 -25.53
N ALA A 133 -4.21 -4.95 -25.82
CA ALA A 133 -4.14 -5.50 -27.16
C ALA A 133 -5.54 -5.83 -27.72
N ALA A 134 -6.42 -6.40 -26.91
CA ALA A 134 -7.80 -6.68 -27.30
C ALA A 134 -8.60 -5.41 -27.59
N ALA A 135 -8.40 -4.35 -26.78
CA ALA A 135 -9.04 -3.06 -27.00
C ALA A 135 -8.54 -2.37 -28.28
N ALA A 136 -7.25 -2.46 -28.57
CA ALA A 136 -6.66 -1.95 -29.81
C ALA A 136 -7.21 -2.67 -31.04
N ALA A 137 -7.28 -4.01 -31.01
CA ALA A 137 -7.85 -4.80 -32.09
C ALA A 137 -9.35 -4.53 -32.32
N ALA A 138 -10.11 -4.29 -31.21
CA ALA A 138 -11.51 -3.91 -31.32
C ALA A 138 -11.71 -2.51 -31.94
N ALA A 139 -10.82 -1.56 -31.62
CA ALA A 139 -10.85 -0.22 -32.20
C ALA A 139 -10.53 -0.25 -33.71
N GLU A 140 -9.55 -1.04 -34.11
CA GLU A 140 -9.17 -1.22 -35.52
C GLU A 140 -10.30 -1.90 -36.35
N ALA A 141 -10.98 -2.88 -35.74
CA ALA A 141 -12.15 -3.52 -36.38
C ALA A 141 -13.35 -2.57 -36.56
N LEU A 142 -13.55 -1.63 -35.63
CA LEU A 142 -14.57 -0.58 -35.74
C LEU A 142 -14.25 0.44 -36.82
N ASP A 143 -12.99 0.82 -36.98
CA ASP A 143 -12.54 1.76 -38.01
C ASP A 143 -12.71 1.17 -39.43
N VAL A 144 -12.33 -0.08 -39.61
CA VAL A 144 -12.54 -0.81 -40.89
C VAL A 144 -14.03 -0.94 -41.22
N SER A 145 -14.88 -1.16 -40.20
CA SER A 145 -16.34 -1.25 -40.41
C SER A 145 -16.97 0.09 -40.81
N GLN A 146 -16.48 1.20 -40.25
CA GLN A 146 -16.94 2.56 -40.61
C GLN A 146 -16.45 2.97 -42.02
N ALA A 147 -15.23 2.59 -42.39
CA ALA A 147 -14.70 2.86 -43.71
C ALA A 147 -15.49 2.12 -44.81
N SER A 148 -15.92 0.88 -44.56
CA SER A 148 -16.72 0.11 -45.53
C SER A 148 -18.16 0.61 -45.71
N LEU A 149 -18.72 1.27 -44.69
CA LEU A 149 -20.05 1.90 -44.76
C LEU A 149 -20.02 3.28 -45.45
N ALA A 150 -18.84 3.92 -45.56
CA ALA A 150 -18.67 5.19 -46.25
C ALA A 150 -18.49 5.01 -47.78
N GLU A 151 -18.07 3.85 -48.25
CA GLU A 151 -17.92 3.57 -49.72
C GLU A 151 -19.23 3.20 -50.42
N ASP A 152 -20.29 2.83 -49.68
CA ASP A 152 -21.60 2.44 -50.27
C ASP A 152 -22.59 3.62 -50.35
N ALA A 153 -22.15 4.84 -50.02
CA ALA A 153 -22.94 6.07 -50.21
C ALA A 153 -22.39 6.94 -51.34
N SER A 154 -22.47 6.46 -52.59
CA SER A 154 -22.34 7.31 -53.76
C SER A 154 -23.70 7.86 -54.18
N PRO A 155 -23.75 9.13 -54.67
CA PRO A 155 -24.99 9.85 -54.85
C PRO A 155 -25.57 9.61 -56.25
N GLU A 156 -26.84 9.31 -56.33
CA GLU A 156 -27.60 9.53 -57.55
C GLU A 156 -28.62 10.63 -57.39
N SER A 157 -28.35 11.64 -58.18
CA SER A 157 -29.14 12.49 -59.08
C SER A 157 -30.19 13.44 -58.46
N GLU A 158 -29.85 14.68 -58.61
CA GLU A 158 -30.54 15.77 -59.31
C GLU A 158 -32.04 15.60 -59.59
N SER A 159 -32.87 16.50 -59.13
CA SER A 159 -33.47 17.55 -59.94
C SER A 159 -34.63 18.28 -59.25
N GLU A 160 -34.55 19.61 -59.29
CA GLU A 160 -35.66 20.56 -59.53
C GLU A 160 -36.86 20.55 -58.57
N GLN A 161 -37.33 21.61 -58.00
CA GLN A 161 -37.73 22.94 -58.44
C GLN A 161 -38.18 23.79 -57.24
N GLU A 162 -37.72 24.98 -57.24
CA GLU A 162 -38.37 26.26 -57.09
C GLU A 162 -39.65 26.45 -56.25
N ALA A 163 -39.54 27.42 -55.48
CA ALA A 163 -40.48 28.59 -55.34
C ALA A 163 -41.16 28.79 -54.00
N SER A 164 -40.88 29.95 -53.58
CA SER A 164 -41.70 31.04 -53.00
C SER A 164 -41.98 31.04 -51.52
N SER A 165 -41.45 32.06 -50.98
CA SER A 165 -42.07 33.25 -50.33
C SER A 165 -42.51 33.04 -48.90
N GLU A 166 -41.97 33.85 -48.18
CA GLU A 166 -42.34 35.13 -47.55
C GLU A 166 -42.82 35.04 -46.13
N ALA A 167 -42.10 35.77 -45.39
CA ALA A 167 -42.51 36.83 -44.44
C ALA A 167 -42.88 36.47 -42.98
N ALA A 168 -42.22 37.25 -42.23
CA ALA A 168 -42.63 37.99 -41.03
C ALA A 168 -42.75 37.20 -39.73
N ASP A 169 -42.27 37.60 -38.72
CA ASP A 169 -42.03 38.87 -38.00
C ASP A 169 -42.12 38.57 -36.48
N SER A 170 -41.24 39.24 -35.79
CA SER A 170 -41.42 39.71 -34.38
C SER A 170 -41.72 38.69 -33.27
N ALA A 171 -41.09 38.68 -32.21
CA ALA A 171 -40.76 39.68 -31.22
C ALA A 171 -40.14 39.01 -29.98
N VAL A 172 -39.13 39.61 -29.48
CA VAL A 172 -38.66 39.59 -28.09
C VAL A 172 -39.70 40.36 -27.24
N PRO A 173 -39.94 40.17 -25.96
CA PRO A 173 -38.97 40.58 -24.97
C PRO A 173 -38.95 39.77 -23.64
N ASP A 174 -37.80 39.90 -22.97
CA ASP A 174 -37.59 40.44 -21.60
C ASP A 174 -38.37 39.91 -20.38
N GLY A 175 -37.61 39.84 -19.37
CA GLY A 175 -37.99 39.76 -17.94
C GLY A 175 -37.08 38.84 -17.19
N GLU A 176 -35.93 39.23 -16.67
CA GLU A 176 -35.63 39.94 -15.41
C GLU A 176 -36.22 39.33 -14.16
N ASP A 177 -35.27 39.18 -13.26
CA ASP A 177 -35.30 39.32 -11.80
C ASP A 177 -35.72 38.12 -10.97
N ASP A 178 -34.94 37.77 -10.08
CA ASP A 178 -34.50 38.24 -8.77
C ASP A 178 -34.47 37.12 -7.76
N GLU A 179 -33.35 37.04 -7.10
CA GLU A 179 -33.06 37.15 -5.66
C GLU A 179 -33.48 36.02 -4.70
N GLN A 180 -32.45 35.63 -4.00
CA GLN A 180 -32.31 35.38 -2.54
C GLN A 180 -33.05 34.18 -1.87
N SER A 181 -32.28 33.29 -1.38
CA SER A 181 -32.00 33.12 0.07
C SER A 181 -30.90 32.05 0.26
#